data_fd4461904b71b2bf43706988642ffb8d
#
_entry.id   fd4461904b71b2bf43706988642ffb8d
#
_cell.length_a   1.000
_cell.length_b   1.000
_cell.length_c   1.000
_cell.angle_alpha   90.00
_cell.angle_beta   90.00
_cell.angle_gamma   90.00
#
_symmetry.space_group_name_H-M   'P 1'
#
loop_
_entity.id
_entity.type
_entity.pdbx_description
1 polymer ?
#
loop_
_entity_poly.entity_id
_entity_poly.type
_entity_poly.pdbx_seq_one_letter_code
_entity_poly.pdbx_strand_id
1 'polypeptide(L)'
;MPYVRHRFRDADVWAKVDTAGALVTDRDGRVEIVYKPVAGAKSYRAAARNLTSPSGAAVEIEVGEAAPEKSASKPSDTARQGATPYSVPTDAIQVWTDGGAAPNPGPSAAGVVIVDGGKTTEVSQFLGPGTNQTAELTAILIGLTKVEWKDRPVVVYSDSAYSIGLLSQGWKAKANVELVEKCRAACREFKELRFVKVAGHAGIPLNERTDELVGEAIRRGR
;
A
#
# COMPACT_ATOMS: atom_id res chain seq x y z
N MET A 1 5.55 -17.38 -28.34
CA MET A 1 5.09 -15.97 -28.35
C MET A 1 6.18 -15.11 -27.76
N PRO A 2 6.58 -14.00 -28.40
CA PRO A 2 7.66 -13.15 -27.91
C PRO A 2 7.24 -12.31 -26.69
N TYR A 3 8.17 -12.17 -25.76
CA TYR A 3 8.04 -11.35 -24.58
C TYR A 3 9.25 -10.42 -24.48
N VAL A 4 9.02 -9.16 -24.10
CA VAL A 4 10.08 -8.15 -23.90
C VAL A 4 10.09 -7.74 -22.44
N ARG A 5 11.29 -7.49 -21.91
CA ARG A 5 11.48 -7.05 -20.53
C ARG A 5 10.96 -5.64 -20.35
N HIS A 6 10.13 -5.46 -19.35
CA HIS A 6 9.57 -4.18 -18.91
C HIS A 6 9.74 -4.04 -17.41
N ARG A 7 9.64 -2.81 -16.90
CA ARG A 7 9.53 -2.56 -15.48
C ARG A 7 8.05 -2.42 -15.10
N PHE A 8 7.63 -3.20 -14.11
CA PHE A 8 6.29 -3.14 -13.54
C PHE A 8 6.41 -2.93 -12.03
N ARG A 9 6.06 -1.72 -11.55
CA ARG A 9 6.37 -1.29 -10.19
C ARG A 9 7.90 -1.39 -9.97
N ASP A 10 8.33 -2.07 -8.90
CA ASP A 10 9.74 -2.23 -8.56
C ASP A 10 10.36 -3.54 -9.07
N ALA A 11 9.64 -4.29 -9.91
CA ALA A 11 10.08 -5.59 -10.44
C ALA A 11 10.27 -5.56 -11.96
N ASP A 12 11.26 -6.31 -12.43
CA ASP A 12 11.38 -6.63 -13.83
C ASP A 12 10.38 -7.74 -14.19
N VAL A 13 9.67 -7.54 -15.29
CA VAL A 13 8.72 -8.51 -15.85
C VAL A 13 8.93 -8.65 -17.35
N TRP A 14 8.50 -9.74 -17.90
CA TRP A 14 8.49 -9.95 -19.35
C TRP A 14 7.03 -9.85 -19.81
N ALA A 15 6.75 -8.87 -20.65
CA ALA A 15 5.41 -8.58 -21.18
C ALA A 15 5.29 -9.09 -22.61
N LYS A 16 4.14 -9.68 -22.91
CA LYS A 16 3.83 -10.23 -24.22
C LYS A 16 3.76 -9.12 -25.26
N VAL A 17 4.47 -9.33 -26.37
CA VAL A 17 4.50 -8.40 -27.50
C VAL A 17 4.15 -9.10 -28.80
N ASP A 18 3.77 -8.34 -29.80
CA ASP A 18 3.60 -8.82 -31.16
C ASP A 18 4.95 -8.87 -31.91
N THR A 19 4.92 -9.24 -33.19
CA THR A 19 6.11 -9.32 -34.04
C THR A 19 6.74 -7.96 -34.34
N ALA A 20 6.02 -6.87 -34.11
CA ALA A 20 6.52 -5.49 -34.24
C ALA A 20 7.07 -4.93 -32.90
N GLY A 21 6.98 -5.70 -31.80
CA GLY A 21 7.43 -5.30 -30.46
C GLY A 21 6.40 -4.47 -29.69
N ALA A 22 5.16 -4.34 -30.15
CA ALA A 22 4.09 -3.66 -29.44
C ALA A 22 3.41 -4.60 -28.41
N LEU A 23 3.00 -4.03 -27.26
CA LEU A 23 2.31 -4.79 -26.22
C LEU A 23 0.99 -5.39 -26.71
N VAL A 24 0.81 -6.70 -26.59
CA VAL A 24 -0.46 -7.38 -26.90
C VAL A 24 -1.40 -7.23 -25.71
N THR A 25 -2.40 -6.35 -25.86
CA THR A 25 -3.40 -6.08 -24.84
C THR A 25 -4.71 -6.81 -25.11
N ASP A 26 -5.41 -7.19 -24.04
CA ASP A 26 -6.79 -7.66 -24.12
C ASP A 26 -7.80 -6.48 -24.20
N ARG A 27 -9.11 -6.81 -24.20
CA ARG A 27 -10.19 -5.81 -24.30
C ARG A 27 -10.22 -4.79 -23.14
N ASP A 28 -9.60 -5.14 -22.00
CA ASP A 28 -9.52 -4.31 -20.80
C ASP A 28 -8.21 -3.51 -20.74
N GLY A 29 -7.40 -3.51 -21.80
CA GLY A 29 -6.11 -2.84 -21.88
C GLY A 29 -5.04 -3.47 -20.97
N ARG A 30 -5.19 -4.78 -20.66
CA ARG A 30 -4.22 -5.55 -19.90
C ARG A 30 -3.35 -6.39 -20.81
N VAL A 31 -2.07 -6.55 -20.44
CA VAL A 31 -1.09 -7.39 -21.11
C VAL A 31 -0.69 -8.56 -20.24
N GLU A 32 -0.43 -9.70 -20.84
CA GLU A 32 0.12 -10.87 -20.18
C GLU A 32 1.58 -10.65 -19.84
N ILE A 33 1.94 -10.87 -18.55
CA ILE A 33 3.30 -10.73 -18.06
C ILE A 33 3.75 -11.97 -17.31
N VAL A 34 5.05 -12.23 -17.29
CA VAL A 34 5.69 -13.23 -16.42
C VAL A 34 6.84 -12.60 -15.65
N TYR A 35 7.08 -13.04 -14.42
CA TYR A 35 8.17 -12.53 -13.57
C TYR A 35 9.51 -13.24 -13.82
N LYS A 36 9.51 -14.37 -14.51
CA LYS A 36 10.71 -15.12 -14.88
C LYS A 36 10.59 -15.63 -16.31
N PRO A 37 11.59 -15.42 -17.18
CA PRO A 37 11.53 -15.85 -18.57
C PRO A 37 11.95 -17.34 -18.71
N VAL A 38 11.19 -18.23 -18.11
CA VAL A 38 11.43 -19.69 -18.14
C VAL A 38 10.20 -20.43 -18.65
N ALA A 39 10.42 -21.56 -19.32
CA ALA A 39 9.32 -22.40 -19.77
C ALA A 39 8.43 -22.85 -18.61
N GLY A 40 7.12 -22.84 -18.77
CA GLY A 40 6.15 -23.16 -17.73
C GLY A 40 5.96 -22.05 -16.68
N ALA A 41 6.49 -20.84 -16.90
CA ALA A 41 6.29 -19.72 -15.99
C ALA A 41 4.81 -19.36 -15.86
N LYS A 42 4.35 -19.09 -14.63
CA LYS A 42 2.99 -18.58 -14.39
C LYS A 42 2.83 -17.21 -15.01
N SER A 43 1.78 -17.03 -15.80
CA SER A 43 1.43 -15.74 -16.36
C SER A 43 0.45 -14.97 -15.45
N TYR A 44 0.51 -13.65 -15.54
CA TYR A 44 -0.32 -12.69 -14.83
C TYR A 44 -0.78 -11.62 -15.79
N ARG A 45 -1.81 -10.84 -15.44
CA ARG A 45 -2.30 -9.73 -16.25
C ARG A 45 -2.01 -8.39 -15.58
N ALA A 46 -1.32 -7.50 -16.28
CA ALA A 46 -1.00 -6.15 -15.83
C ALA A 46 -1.62 -5.11 -16.78
N ALA A 47 -2.06 -3.97 -16.26
CA ALA A 47 -2.49 -2.88 -17.12
C ALA A 47 -1.28 -2.35 -17.91
N ALA A 48 -1.40 -2.25 -19.22
CA ALA A 48 -0.31 -1.84 -20.12
C ALA A 48 0.29 -0.49 -19.73
N ARG A 49 -0.55 0.46 -19.25
CA ARG A 49 -0.12 1.78 -18.77
C ARG A 49 0.83 1.76 -17.57
N ASN A 50 0.90 0.64 -16.86
CA ASN A 50 1.77 0.47 -15.68
C ASN A 50 3.12 -0.19 -16.02
N LEU A 51 3.35 -0.47 -17.29
CA LEU A 51 4.61 -0.99 -17.79
C LEU A 51 5.43 0.16 -18.37
N THR A 52 6.66 0.29 -17.90
CA THR A 52 7.57 1.35 -18.37
C THR A 52 8.71 0.74 -19.17
N SER A 53 9.16 1.49 -20.16
CA SER A 53 10.34 1.31 -21.03
C SER A 53 10.73 -0.13 -21.35
N PRO A 54 10.49 -0.61 -22.57
CA PRO A 54 11.00 -1.91 -22.98
C PRO A 54 12.54 -1.91 -22.93
N SER A 55 13.12 -2.99 -22.43
CA SER A 55 14.58 -3.15 -22.40
C SER A 55 14.99 -4.58 -22.77
N GLY A 56 15.96 -4.70 -23.66
CA GLY A 56 16.51 -5.98 -24.10
C GLY A 56 15.80 -6.61 -25.32
N ALA A 57 16.35 -7.72 -25.79
CA ALA A 57 15.81 -8.50 -26.89
C ALA A 57 14.53 -9.27 -26.49
N ALA A 58 13.65 -9.50 -27.44
CA ALA A 58 12.49 -10.35 -27.24
C ALA A 58 12.93 -11.81 -26.97
N VAL A 59 12.29 -12.46 -26.01
CA VAL A 59 12.54 -13.85 -25.64
C VAL A 59 11.25 -14.66 -25.87
N GLU A 60 11.35 -15.82 -26.50
CA GLU A 60 10.23 -16.72 -26.62
C GLU A 60 10.01 -17.47 -25.30
N ILE A 61 8.80 -17.37 -24.76
CA ILE A 61 8.42 -18.02 -23.50
C ILE A 61 7.17 -18.88 -23.73
N GLU A 62 7.27 -20.17 -23.39
CA GLU A 62 6.11 -21.04 -23.25
C GLU A 62 5.56 -20.82 -21.83
N VAL A 63 4.44 -20.11 -21.73
CA VAL A 63 3.78 -19.91 -20.46
C VAL A 63 3.02 -21.16 -20.04
N GLY A 64 3.14 -21.52 -18.77
CA GLY A 64 2.29 -22.52 -18.13
C GLY A 64 0.86 -22.00 -17.92
N GLU A 65 0.04 -22.82 -17.25
CA GLU A 65 -1.35 -22.48 -16.92
C GLU A 65 -1.41 -21.11 -16.23
N ALA A 66 -2.28 -20.21 -16.73
CA ALA A 66 -2.46 -18.90 -16.14
C ALA A 66 -2.79 -19.05 -14.65
N ALA A 67 -2.06 -18.33 -13.81
CA ALA A 67 -2.42 -18.26 -12.40
C ALA A 67 -3.92 -17.88 -12.33
N PRO A 68 -4.75 -18.60 -11.51
CA PRO A 68 -6.12 -18.20 -11.33
C PRO A 68 -6.12 -16.71 -11.02
N GLU A 69 -6.82 -15.92 -11.80
CA GLU A 69 -7.03 -14.53 -11.45
C GLU A 69 -7.54 -14.57 -10.02
N LYS A 70 -6.69 -14.11 -9.09
CA LYS A 70 -7.27 -13.57 -7.87
C LYS A 70 -8.11 -12.44 -8.42
N SER A 71 -9.38 -12.72 -8.61
CA SER A 71 -10.37 -11.72 -8.89
C SER A 71 -10.06 -10.64 -7.86
N ALA A 72 -9.53 -9.50 -8.32
CA ALA A 72 -9.80 -8.31 -7.58
C ALA A 72 -11.31 -8.39 -7.45
N SER A 73 -11.79 -8.83 -6.30
CA SER A 73 -13.19 -8.80 -5.97
C SER A 73 -13.58 -7.40 -6.38
N LYS A 74 -14.34 -7.30 -7.46
CA LYS A 74 -15.11 -6.08 -7.74
C LYS A 74 -15.69 -5.75 -6.37
N PRO A 75 -15.52 -4.55 -5.85
CA PRO A 75 -16.24 -4.19 -4.63
C PRO A 75 -17.65 -4.64 -4.91
N SER A 76 -18.15 -5.58 -4.12
CA SER A 76 -19.48 -6.16 -4.31
C SER A 76 -20.42 -4.98 -4.40
N ASP A 77 -21.19 -4.88 -5.47
CA ASP A 77 -22.18 -3.80 -5.67
C ASP A 77 -23.22 -3.71 -4.55
N THR A 78 -23.16 -4.59 -3.57
CA THR A 78 -23.95 -4.55 -2.33
C THR A 78 -23.55 -3.41 -1.38
N ALA A 79 -22.41 -2.73 -1.59
CA ALA A 79 -22.04 -1.54 -0.81
C ALA A 79 -22.54 -0.22 -1.43
N ARG A 80 -23.30 -0.28 -2.54
CA ARG A 80 -23.76 0.93 -3.28
C ARG A 80 -25.18 1.39 -2.99
N GLN A 81 -25.84 0.84 -1.98
CA GLN A 81 -27.14 1.38 -1.58
C GLN A 81 -27.01 2.14 -0.26
N GLY A 82 -26.86 3.47 -0.37
CA GLY A 82 -27.16 4.38 0.72
C GLY A 82 -26.01 5.04 1.48
N ALA A 83 -24.75 4.87 1.09
CA ALA A 83 -23.68 5.71 1.63
C ALA A 83 -23.52 6.97 0.75
N THR A 84 -24.05 8.09 1.21
CA THR A 84 -23.59 9.42 0.77
C THR A 84 -22.06 9.43 0.83
N PRO A 85 -21.34 10.00 -0.17
CA PRO A 85 -19.89 10.13 -0.10
C PRO A 85 -19.56 10.82 1.23
N TYR A 86 -18.80 10.12 2.10
CA TYR A 86 -18.41 10.72 3.38
C TYR A 86 -17.55 11.94 3.08
N SER A 87 -18.09 13.11 3.36
CA SER A 87 -17.29 14.33 3.39
C SER A 87 -16.54 14.34 4.72
N VAL A 88 -15.20 14.39 4.65
CA VAL A 88 -14.37 14.56 5.85
C VAL A 88 -14.82 15.84 6.55
N PRO A 89 -15.23 15.79 7.83
CA PRO A 89 -15.58 16.99 8.58
C PRO A 89 -14.42 18.00 8.54
N THR A 90 -14.73 19.27 8.39
CA THR A 90 -13.71 20.34 8.28
C THR A 90 -12.88 20.49 9.55
N ASP A 91 -13.39 20.02 10.69
CA ASP A 91 -12.75 20.00 12.01
C ASP A 91 -12.11 18.66 12.36
N ALA A 92 -12.11 17.70 11.45
CA ALA A 92 -11.51 16.39 11.66
C ALA A 92 -9.98 16.50 11.82
N ILE A 93 -9.45 15.82 12.82
CA ILE A 93 -8.01 15.62 12.96
C ILE A 93 -7.55 14.60 11.91
N GLN A 94 -6.56 14.97 11.13
CA GLN A 94 -5.98 14.08 10.12
C GLN A 94 -4.72 13.44 10.67
N VAL A 95 -4.61 12.12 10.58
CA VAL A 95 -3.45 11.34 10.99
C VAL A 95 -2.92 10.60 9.77
N TRP A 96 -1.81 11.05 9.23
CA TRP A 96 -1.12 10.44 8.10
C TRP A 96 -0.04 9.52 8.62
N THR A 97 0.03 8.29 8.13
CA THR A 97 0.94 7.27 8.67
C THR A 97 1.59 6.47 7.57
N ASP A 98 2.88 6.23 7.74
CA ASP A 98 3.66 5.30 6.95
C ASP A 98 4.65 4.54 7.83
N GLY A 99 5.04 3.34 7.42
CA GLY A 99 6.00 2.53 8.11
C GLY A 99 6.76 1.63 7.15
N GLY A 100 8.08 1.58 7.31
CA GLY A 100 8.94 0.81 6.43
C GLY A 100 10.10 0.14 7.13
N ALA A 101 10.67 -0.85 6.44
CA ALA A 101 11.91 -1.53 6.80
C ALA A 101 12.82 -1.64 5.57
N ALA A 102 14.11 -1.34 5.72
CA ALA A 102 15.07 -1.40 4.64
C ALA A 102 16.42 -2.01 5.09
N PRO A 103 16.76 -3.27 4.66
CA PRO A 103 15.91 -4.18 3.86
C PRO A 103 14.67 -4.64 4.64
N ASN A 104 13.75 -5.35 3.98
CA ASN A 104 12.57 -5.93 4.64
C ASN A 104 12.66 -7.48 4.65
N PRO A 105 12.81 -8.13 5.84
CA PRO A 105 12.94 -7.54 7.18
C PRO A 105 14.29 -6.85 7.43
N GLY A 106 14.31 -5.89 8.37
CA GLY A 106 15.54 -5.17 8.73
C GLY A 106 15.30 -3.95 9.60
N PRO A 107 16.23 -2.97 9.59
CA PRO A 107 16.02 -1.69 10.27
C PRO A 107 14.70 -1.06 9.83
N SER A 108 13.83 -0.78 10.79
CA SER A 108 12.47 -0.30 10.52
C SER A 108 12.17 1.02 11.23
N ALA A 109 11.22 1.76 10.70
CA ALA A 109 10.82 3.03 11.26
C ALA A 109 9.34 3.37 10.98
N ALA A 110 8.82 4.32 11.74
CA ALA A 110 7.50 4.90 11.58
C ALA A 110 7.61 6.40 11.29
N GLY A 111 6.81 6.86 10.33
CA GLY A 111 6.57 8.25 10.00
C GLY A 111 5.11 8.61 10.24
N VAL A 112 4.86 9.71 10.94
CA VAL A 112 3.50 10.19 11.24
C VAL A 112 3.43 11.69 11.07
N VAL A 113 2.36 12.16 10.42
CA VAL A 113 2.02 13.58 10.35
C VAL A 113 0.59 13.75 10.85
N ILE A 114 0.41 14.54 11.89
CA ILE A 114 -0.90 14.88 12.46
C ILE A 114 -1.21 16.32 12.13
N VAL A 115 -2.35 16.56 11.50
CA VAL A 115 -2.87 17.89 11.19
C VAL A 115 -4.14 18.11 12.01
N ASP A 116 -4.09 19.10 12.88
CA ASP A 116 -5.20 19.53 13.72
C ASP A 116 -5.43 21.04 13.53
N GLY A 117 -6.38 21.38 12.69
CA GLY A 117 -6.61 22.77 12.29
C GLY A 117 -5.35 23.37 11.64
N GLY A 118 -4.81 24.44 12.23
CA GLY A 118 -3.58 25.08 11.76
C GLY A 118 -2.28 24.49 12.33
N LYS A 119 -2.34 23.46 13.18
CA LYS A 119 -1.18 22.85 13.82
C LYS A 119 -0.81 21.54 13.11
N THR A 120 0.47 21.41 12.75
CA THR A 120 1.03 20.16 12.22
C THR A 120 2.06 19.61 13.22
N THR A 121 1.97 18.31 13.52
CA THR A 121 2.92 17.58 14.37
C THR A 121 3.50 16.43 13.58
N GLU A 122 4.81 16.31 13.55
CA GLU A 122 5.53 15.24 12.84
C GLU A 122 6.21 14.31 13.85
N VAL A 123 6.21 13.02 13.52
CA VAL A 123 6.96 11.99 14.26
C VAL A 123 7.78 11.19 13.27
N SER A 124 9.07 11.06 13.55
CA SER A 124 10.01 10.24 12.81
C SER A 124 10.73 9.35 13.80
N GLN A 125 10.32 8.07 13.90
CA GLN A 125 10.76 7.17 14.97
C GLN A 125 11.40 5.91 14.42
N PHE A 126 12.66 5.65 14.80
CA PHE A 126 13.30 4.36 14.55
C PHE A 126 12.72 3.29 15.48
N LEU A 127 12.42 2.11 14.93
CA LEU A 127 11.74 1.02 15.64
C LEU A 127 12.68 -0.19 15.92
N GLY A 128 13.90 -0.16 15.38
CA GLY A 128 14.78 -1.32 15.42
C GLY A 128 14.47 -2.34 14.32
N PRO A 129 14.94 -3.59 14.44
CA PRO A 129 14.66 -4.64 13.47
C PRO A 129 13.16 -4.96 13.39
N GLY A 130 12.61 -4.99 12.16
CA GLY A 130 11.19 -5.25 11.94
C GLY A 130 10.85 -5.56 10.49
N THR A 131 9.57 -5.53 10.17
CA THR A 131 9.03 -5.69 8.82
C THR A 131 8.21 -4.46 8.44
N ASN A 132 7.95 -4.26 7.14
CA ASN A 132 7.04 -3.21 6.69
C ASN A 132 5.70 -3.29 7.44
N GLN A 133 5.11 -4.49 7.57
CA GLN A 133 3.82 -4.69 8.24
C GLN A 133 3.83 -4.28 9.71
N THR A 134 4.90 -4.61 10.45
CA THR A 134 5.02 -4.19 11.85
C THR A 134 5.22 -2.68 11.96
N ALA A 135 6.01 -2.09 11.06
CA ALA A 135 6.26 -0.65 11.04
C ALA A 135 4.99 0.16 10.71
N GLU A 136 4.21 -0.28 9.70
CA GLU A 136 2.93 0.35 9.32
C GLU A 136 1.91 0.33 10.49
N LEU A 137 1.73 -0.82 11.14
CA LEU A 137 0.84 -0.94 12.31
C LEU A 137 1.33 -0.07 13.47
N THR A 138 2.65 -0.02 13.70
CA THR A 138 3.25 0.80 14.75
C THR A 138 3.08 2.29 14.46
N ALA A 139 3.21 2.71 13.19
CA ALA A 139 2.97 4.10 12.79
C ALA A 139 1.52 4.53 13.10
N ILE A 140 0.53 3.68 12.79
CA ILE A 140 -0.87 3.95 13.14
C ILE A 140 -1.03 4.04 14.67
N LEU A 141 -0.46 3.11 15.42
CA LEU A 141 -0.53 3.13 16.90
C LEU A 141 0.07 4.42 17.47
N ILE A 142 1.26 4.82 16.99
CA ILE A 142 1.90 6.07 17.39
C ILE A 142 0.99 7.27 17.06
N GLY A 143 0.46 7.33 15.85
CA GLY A 143 -0.43 8.40 15.41
C GLY A 143 -1.65 8.52 16.32
N LEU A 144 -2.34 7.41 16.58
CA LEU A 144 -3.53 7.41 17.46
C LEU A 144 -3.22 7.77 18.91
N THR A 145 -2.07 7.34 19.44
CA THR A 145 -1.67 7.68 20.82
C THR A 145 -1.27 9.15 20.98
N LYS A 146 -0.84 9.82 19.91
CA LYS A 146 -0.47 11.24 19.92
C LYS A 146 -1.68 12.18 19.78
N VAL A 147 -2.84 11.68 19.32
CA VAL A 147 -4.06 12.50 19.27
C VAL A 147 -4.62 12.66 20.69
N GLU A 148 -4.72 13.89 21.14
CA GLU A 148 -5.21 14.23 22.50
C GLU A 148 -6.74 14.16 22.59
N TRP A 149 -7.45 14.66 21.56
CA TRP A 149 -8.90 14.81 21.55
C TRP A 149 -9.59 13.57 20.95
N LYS A 150 -10.06 12.68 21.81
CA LYS A 150 -10.69 11.40 21.43
C LYS A 150 -12.18 11.53 21.06
N ASP A 151 -12.80 12.63 21.39
CA ASP A 151 -14.23 12.97 21.13
C ASP A 151 -14.45 13.69 19.80
N ARG A 152 -13.41 14.22 19.17
CA ARG A 152 -13.44 14.83 17.85
C ARG A 152 -13.30 13.78 16.73
N PRO A 153 -13.86 14.04 15.54
CA PRO A 153 -13.65 13.17 14.39
C PRO A 153 -12.16 13.04 14.05
N VAL A 154 -11.68 11.81 13.86
CA VAL A 154 -10.30 11.51 13.46
C VAL A 154 -10.30 10.68 12.18
N VAL A 155 -9.47 11.07 11.23
CA VAL A 155 -9.29 10.34 9.97
C VAL A 155 -7.83 9.91 9.83
N VAL A 156 -7.62 8.60 9.79
CA VAL A 156 -6.30 7.99 9.55
C VAL A 156 -6.14 7.72 8.06
N TYR A 157 -5.10 8.29 7.47
CA TYR A 157 -4.69 8.07 6.09
C TYR A 157 -3.48 7.14 6.05
N SER A 158 -3.57 6.07 5.28
CA SER A 158 -2.48 5.11 5.10
C SER A 158 -2.59 4.44 3.71
N ASP A 159 -1.50 4.08 3.11
CA ASP A 159 -1.46 3.27 1.88
C ASP A 159 -1.45 1.76 2.16
N SER A 160 -1.32 1.35 3.43
CA SER A 160 -1.35 -0.04 3.86
C SER A 160 -2.75 -0.64 3.84
N ALA A 161 -3.08 -1.36 2.77
CA ALA A 161 -4.32 -2.13 2.71
C ALA A 161 -4.40 -3.21 3.81
N TYR A 162 -3.24 -3.73 4.23
CA TYR A 162 -3.14 -4.73 5.29
C TYR A 162 -3.55 -4.16 6.64
N SER A 163 -2.97 -3.03 7.03
CA SER A 163 -3.26 -2.38 8.31
C SER A 163 -4.73 -1.91 8.38
N ILE A 164 -5.24 -1.29 7.30
CA ILE A 164 -6.64 -0.88 7.21
C ILE A 164 -7.58 -2.10 7.30
N GLY A 165 -7.28 -3.19 6.59
CA GLY A 165 -8.08 -4.41 6.64
C GLY A 165 -8.19 -5.00 8.04
N LEU A 166 -7.09 -5.01 8.80
CA LEU A 166 -7.05 -5.52 10.17
C LEU A 166 -7.79 -4.62 11.17
N LEU A 167 -7.75 -3.30 10.99
CA LEU A 167 -8.23 -2.35 11.99
C LEU A 167 -9.66 -1.87 11.73
N SER A 168 -10.11 -1.84 10.46
CA SER A 168 -11.43 -1.31 10.10
C SER A 168 -12.34 -2.26 9.33
N GLN A 169 -11.82 -3.34 8.74
CA GLN A 169 -12.59 -4.25 7.89
C GLN A 169 -12.78 -5.66 8.52
N GLY A 170 -12.40 -5.83 9.77
CA GLY A 170 -12.59 -7.07 10.51
C GLY A 170 -11.72 -8.24 10.07
N TRP A 171 -10.62 -7.99 9.36
CA TRP A 171 -9.71 -9.07 8.97
C TRP A 171 -9.11 -9.75 10.20
N LYS A 172 -8.92 -11.08 10.12
CA LYS A 172 -8.27 -11.85 11.17
C LYS A 172 -6.75 -11.71 11.07
N ALA A 173 -6.13 -11.33 12.18
CA ALA A 173 -4.67 -11.30 12.28
C ALA A 173 -4.12 -12.72 12.28
N LYS A 174 -3.21 -13.04 11.33
CA LYS A 174 -2.47 -14.29 11.28
C LYS A 174 -1.05 -14.15 11.83
N ALA A 175 -0.55 -12.93 11.91
CA ALA A 175 0.74 -12.55 12.47
C ALA A 175 0.58 -11.24 13.23
N ASN A 176 1.55 -10.89 14.09
CA ASN A 176 1.58 -9.65 14.85
C ASN A 176 0.32 -9.44 15.72
N VAL A 177 -0.26 -10.53 16.21
CA VAL A 177 -1.58 -10.51 16.90
C VAL A 177 -1.60 -9.54 18.06
N GLU A 178 -0.56 -9.54 18.89
CA GLU A 178 -0.45 -8.63 20.03
C GLU A 178 -0.43 -7.15 19.61
N LEU A 179 0.35 -6.82 18.57
CA LEU A 179 0.41 -5.45 18.02
C LEU A 179 -0.94 -5.02 17.44
N VAL A 180 -1.61 -5.93 16.70
CA VAL A 180 -2.94 -5.67 16.15
C VAL A 180 -3.95 -5.41 17.25
N GLU A 181 -3.92 -6.17 18.35
CA GLU A 181 -4.83 -5.96 19.48
C GLU A 181 -4.54 -4.62 20.20
N LYS A 182 -3.27 -4.23 20.34
CA LYS A 182 -2.90 -2.88 20.84
C LYS A 182 -3.47 -1.78 19.93
N CYS A 183 -3.31 -1.92 18.62
CA CYS A 183 -3.90 -0.97 17.66
C CYS A 183 -5.42 -0.91 17.76
N ARG A 184 -6.09 -2.07 17.85
CA ARG A 184 -7.55 -2.14 18.01
C ARG A 184 -8.02 -1.52 19.33
N ALA A 185 -7.27 -1.70 20.41
CA ALA A 185 -7.54 -1.05 21.68
C ALA A 185 -7.48 0.47 21.54
N ALA A 186 -6.41 0.99 20.92
CA ALA A 186 -6.28 2.42 20.65
C ALA A 186 -7.42 2.96 19.76
N CYS A 187 -7.83 2.20 18.74
CA CYS A 187 -8.96 2.59 17.89
C CYS A 187 -10.27 2.76 18.69
N ARG A 188 -10.51 1.91 19.68
CA ARG A 188 -11.75 1.96 20.50
C ARG A 188 -11.85 3.17 21.44
N GLU A 189 -10.75 3.89 21.65
CA GLU A 189 -10.74 5.11 22.46
C GLU A 189 -11.44 6.29 21.77
N PHE A 190 -11.58 6.26 20.45
CA PHE A 190 -12.12 7.36 19.67
C PHE A 190 -13.62 7.22 19.47
N LYS A 191 -14.34 8.32 19.65
CA LYS A 191 -15.78 8.40 19.42
C LYS A 191 -16.11 8.25 17.93
N GLU A 192 -15.32 8.87 17.06
CA GLU A 192 -15.43 8.79 15.61
C GLU A 192 -14.04 8.65 14.99
N LEU A 193 -13.70 7.44 14.53
CA LEU A 193 -12.45 7.11 13.87
C LEU A 193 -12.73 6.50 12.51
N ARG A 194 -12.07 7.01 11.47
CA ARG A 194 -12.17 6.49 10.11
C ARG A 194 -10.81 6.25 9.51
N PHE A 195 -10.76 5.26 8.62
CA PHE A 195 -9.56 4.94 7.84
C PHE A 195 -9.81 5.23 6.37
N VAL A 196 -8.88 5.94 5.75
CA VAL A 196 -8.89 6.27 4.33
C VAL A 196 -7.64 5.68 3.70
N LYS A 197 -7.85 4.79 2.72
CA LYS A 197 -6.73 4.27 1.93
C LYS A 197 -6.32 5.31 0.89
N VAL A 198 -5.05 5.67 0.91
CA VAL A 198 -4.43 6.50 -0.12
C VAL A 198 -3.59 5.64 -1.07
N ALA A 199 -3.22 6.21 -2.21
CA ALA A 199 -2.27 5.58 -3.12
C ALA A 199 -0.85 5.93 -2.68
N GLY A 200 0.00 4.92 -2.47
CA GLY A 200 1.42 5.13 -2.20
C GLY A 200 2.13 5.78 -3.39
N HIS A 201 3.08 6.69 -3.13
CA HIS A 201 3.89 7.39 -4.15
C HIS A 201 3.06 8.04 -5.27
N ALA A 202 1.92 8.64 -4.92
CA ALA A 202 1.00 9.24 -5.88
C ALA A 202 1.02 10.79 -5.89
N GLY A 203 2.05 11.40 -5.33
CA GLY A 203 2.17 12.86 -5.23
C GLY A 203 1.25 13.49 -4.18
N ILE A 204 0.79 12.70 -3.19
CA ILE A 204 -0.01 13.23 -2.07
C ILE A 204 0.95 13.79 -1.01
N PRO A 205 1.03 15.13 -0.81
CA PRO A 205 2.13 15.75 -0.07
C PRO A 205 2.34 15.20 1.35
N LEU A 206 1.25 14.96 2.10
CA LEU A 206 1.37 14.48 3.48
C LEU A 206 1.71 12.99 3.56
N ASN A 207 1.33 12.18 2.55
CA ASN A 207 1.75 10.79 2.45
C ASN A 207 3.25 10.68 2.08
N GLU A 208 3.70 11.52 1.15
CA GLU A 208 5.12 11.58 0.80
C GLU A 208 5.96 12.07 1.98
N ARG A 209 5.44 13.03 2.76
CA ARG A 209 6.13 13.49 3.97
C ARG A 209 6.27 12.38 5.00
N THR A 210 5.26 11.49 5.19
CA THR A 210 5.40 10.34 6.09
C THR A 210 6.46 9.35 5.62
N ASP A 211 6.56 9.07 4.32
CA ASP A 211 7.61 8.23 3.72
C ASP A 211 9.01 8.83 3.95
N GLU A 212 9.18 10.16 3.75
CA GLU A 212 10.43 10.86 4.06
C GLU A 212 10.83 10.69 5.54
N LEU A 213 9.87 10.85 6.47
CA LEU A 213 10.11 10.70 7.91
C LEU A 213 10.56 9.27 8.27
N VAL A 214 10.01 8.23 7.61
CA VAL A 214 10.48 6.84 7.72
C VAL A 214 11.93 6.73 7.26
N GLY A 215 12.24 7.24 6.06
CA GLY A 215 13.58 7.22 5.52
C GLY A 215 14.60 7.93 6.40
N GLU A 216 14.23 9.09 6.95
CA GLU A 216 15.07 9.86 7.90
C GLU A 216 15.36 9.06 9.18
N ALA A 217 14.34 8.41 9.76
CA ALA A 217 14.49 7.63 10.99
C ALA A 217 15.39 6.39 10.76
N ILE A 218 15.24 5.69 9.64
CA ILE A 218 16.11 4.54 9.31
C ILE A 218 17.57 5.00 9.15
N ARG A 219 17.81 6.14 8.51
CA ARG A 219 19.17 6.67 8.33
C ARG A 219 19.81 7.08 9.67
N ARG A 220 19.03 7.61 10.61
CA ARG A 220 19.51 8.02 11.95
C ARG A 220 19.71 6.84 12.90
N GLY A 221 18.98 5.75 12.71
CA GLY A 221 19.01 4.58 13.60
C GLY A 221 20.05 3.51 13.21
N ARG A 222 20.82 3.74 12.14
CA ARG A 222 21.90 2.83 11.66
C ARG A 222 23.22 3.08 12.34
#